data_4f0ad652ba444596bbec0a56d9c020b7
#
_entry.id   4f0ad652ba444596bbec0a56d9c020b7
#
_cell.length_a   1.000
_cell.length_b   1.000
_cell.length_c   1.000
_cell.angle_alpha   90.00
_cell.angle_beta   90.00
_cell.angle_gamma   90.00
#
_symmetry.space_group_name_H-M   'P 1'
#
loop_
_entity.id
_entity.type
_entity.pdbx_description
1 polymer ?
#
loop_
_entity_poly.entity_id
_entity_poly.type
_entity_poly.pdbx_seq_one_letter_code
_entity_poly.pdbx_strand_id
1 'polypeptide(L)'
;IVTALAIGAFNGVLIAYVGFPPFVVTLGMLSVARSLAMVASNNTVVFQFGPDHQKLLALGGGAWVFGIANPVLYMIILALITGFILRWTKFGRHIFAIGGNEHAATLTGVPVKQIKVAVYMISALSAGLAGIIQTGWLGAVTTNLGTGMELQVIAATVIGGANLAGGVGTXXXIRNSLGLLGINAFWQGTFIGGAIILAVLFDRIRNFRRSD
;
A
#
# COMPACT_ATOMS: atom_id res chain seq x y z
N ILE A 1 -7.96 12.18 4.50
CA ILE A 1 -8.22 10.97 5.28
C ILE A 1 -9.65 10.46 5.00
N VAL A 2 -10.68 11.29 5.15
CA VAL A 2 -12.08 10.87 4.91
C VAL A 2 -12.27 10.32 3.50
N THR A 3 -11.74 11.00 2.48
CA THR A 3 -11.80 10.55 1.09
C THR A 3 -11.11 9.20 0.89
N ALA A 4 -9.94 9.01 1.52
CA ALA A 4 -9.23 7.74 1.46
C ALA A 4 -10.06 6.60 2.06
N LEU A 5 -10.63 6.81 3.25
CA LEU A 5 -11.49 5.82 3.91
C LEU A 5 -12.75 5.52 3.07
N ALA A 6 -13.35 6.54 2.46
CA ALA A 6 -14.54 6.36 1.60
C ALA A 6 -14.19 5.49 0.37
N ILE A 7 -13.05 5.75 -0.28
CA ILE A 7 -12.57 4.97 -1.42
C ILE A 7 -12.28 3.52 -0.99
N GLY A 8 -11.61 3.36 0.17
CA GLY A 8 -11.30 2.03 0.71
C GLY A 8 -12.56 1.24 1.03
N ALA A 9 -13.55 1.89 1.67
CA ALA A 9 -14.84 1.26 1.99
C ALA A 9 -15.58 0.86 0.71
N PHE A 10 -15.62 1.74 -0.27
CA PHE A 10 -16.30 1.49 -1.56
C PHE A 10 -15.67 0.28 -2.27
N ASN A 11 -14.34 0.28 -2.42
CA ASN A 11 -13.63 -0.87 -3.02
C ASN A 11 -13.89 -2.16 -2.24
N GLY A 12 -13.79 -2.08 -0.90
CA GLY A 12 -14.01 -3.23 -0.03
C GLY A 12 -15.41 -3.81 -0.16
N VAL A 13 -16.43 -2.95 -0.26
CA VAL A 13 -17.83 -3.38 -0.43
C VAL A 13 -18.02 -4.05 -1.79
N LEU A 14 -17.53 -3.46 -2.86
CA LEU A 14 -17.65 -4.05 -4.21
C LEU A 14 -16.99 -5.43 -4.29
N ILE A 15 -15.85 -5.59 -3.64
CA ILE A 15 -15.09 -6.85 -3.67
C ILE A 15 -15.72 -7.89 -2.74
N ALA A 16 -16.08 -7.48 -1.50
CA ALA A 16 -16.49 -8.42 -0.47
C ALA A 16 -17.98 -8.82 -0.56
N TYR A 17 -18.85 -7.90 -0.99
CA TYR A 17 -20.30 -8.13 -1.01
C TYR A 17 -20.84 -8.37 -2.42
N VAL A 18 -20.35 -7.63 -3.41
CA VAL A 18 -20.78 -7.80 -4.81
C VAL A 18 -20.01 -8.92 -5.51
N GLY A 19 -18.75 -9.19 -5.07
CA GLY A 19 -17.95 -10.30 -5.59
C GLY A 19 -17.12 -9.93 -6.83
N PHE A 20 -16.91 -8.65 -7.10
CA PHE A 20 -16.09 -8.23 -8.23
C PHE A 20 -14.63 -8.62 -8.03
N PRO A 21 -13.89 -8.96 -9.12
CA PRO A 21 -12.47 -9.26 -9.02
C PRO A 21 -11.70 -8.06 -8.44
N PRO A 22 -10.89 -8.26 -7.40
CA PRO A 22 -10.17 -7.15 -6.73
C PRO A 22 -9.34 -6.29 -7.67
N PHE A 23 -8.65 -6.92 -8.60
CA PHE A 23 -7.79 -6.25 -9.58
C PHE A 23 -8.56 -5.25 -10.44
N VAL A 24 -9.74 -5.65 -10.92
CA VAL A 24 -10.59 -4.81 -11.79
C VAL A 24 -11.09 -3.59 -11.01
N VAL A 25 -11.60 -3.82 -9.79
CA VAL A 25 -12.14 -2.74 -8.94
C VAL A 25 -11.05 -1.71 -8.60
N THR A 26 -9.87 -2.20 -8.18
CA THR A 26 -8.81 -1.28 -7.75
C THR A 26 -8.19 -0.51 -8.92
N LEU A 27 -8.03 -1.12 -10.10
CA LEU A 27 -7.56 -0.40 -11.29
C LEU A 27 -8.59 0.62 -11.78
N GLY A 28 -9.88 0.25 -11.76
CA GLY A 28 -10.95 1.19 -12.09
C GLY A 28 -10.96 2.38 -11.14
N MET A 29 -10.84 2.11 -9.83
CA MET A 29 -10.80 3.17 -8.82
C MET A 29 -9.55 4.05 -8.95
N LEU A 30 -8.41 3.48 -9.33
CA LEU A 30 -7.19 4.27 -9.59
C LEU A 30 -7.45 5.33 -10.67
N SER A 31 -8.11 4.93 -11.77
CA SER A 31 -8.45 5.85 -12.87
C SER A 31 -9.46 6.91 -12.42
N VAL A 32 -10.49 6.50 -11.68
CA VAL A 32 -11.53 7.41 -11.15
C VAL A 32 -10.89 8.43 -10.19
N ALA A 33 -10.11 7.95 -9.22
CA ALA A 33 -9.49 8.83 -8.22
C ALA A 33 -8.54 9.84 -8.87
N ARG A 34 -7.74 9.41 -9.86
CA ARG A 34 -6.84 10.28 -10.59
C ARG A 34 -7.60 11.35 -11.38
N SER A 35 -8.65 10.94 -12.09
CA SER A 35 -9.50 11.88 -12.85
C SER A 35 -10.14 12.91 -11.91
N LEU A 36 -10.67 12.47 -10.78
CA LEU A 36 -11.26 13.37 -9.79
C LEU A 36 -10.23 14.35 -9.22
N ALA A 37 -9.01 13.89 -8.98
CA ALA A 37 -7.92 14.75 -8.51
C ALA A 37 -7.56 15.82 -9.54
N MET A 38 -7.50 15.44 -10.83
CA MET A 38 -7.25 16.40 -11.94
C MET A 38 -8.35 17.44 -12.05
N VAL A 39 -9.62 17.00 -11.96
CA VAL A 39 -10.77 17.92 -12.00
C VAL A 39 -10.73 18.86 -10.80
N ALA A 40 -10.51 18.34 -9.60
CA ALA A 40 -10.50 19.14 -8.37
C ALA A 40 -9.38 20.17 -8.32
N SER A 41 -8.20 19.86 -8.94
CA SER A 41 -7.05 20.77 -8.99
C SER A 41 -7.04 21.65 -10.23
N ASN A 42 -8.04 21.53 -11.14
CA ASN A 42 -8.01 22.16 -12.48
C ASN A 42 -6.70 21.82 -13.22
N ASN A 43 -6.15 20.65 -12.98
CA ASN A 43 -4.89 20.15 -13.54
C ASN A 43 -3.71 21.11 -13.31
N THR A 44 -3.74 21.87 -12.21
CA THR A 44 -2.66 22.79 -11.84
C THR A 44 -1.85 22.25 -10.67
N VAL A 45 -0.62 22.73 -10.54
CA VAL A 45 0.23 22.41 -9.40
C VAL A 45 -0.22 23.25 -8.20
N VAL A 46 -0.47 22.60 -7.08
CA VAL A 46 -0.90 23.28 -5.84
C VAL A 46 0.31 23.43 -4.93
N PHE A 47 0.66 24.68 -4.61
CA PHE A 47 1.80 25.02 -3.74
C PHE A 47 1.37 25.58 -2.38
N GLN A 48 0.15 26.14 -2.30
CA GLN A 48 -0.33 26.78 -1.09
C GLN A 48 -1.44 25.95 -0.45
N PHE A 49 -1.19 25.47 0.76
CA PHE A 49 -2.08 24.55 1.46
C PHE A 49 -2.85 25.26 2.61
N GLY A 50 -3.09 26.56 2.45
CA GLY A 50 -3.84 27.35 3.43
C GLY A 50 -3.03 27.75 4.66
N PRO A 51 -3.69 28.10 5.76
CA PRO A 51 -3.01 28.67 6.95
C PRO A 51 -2.07 27.68 7.65
N ASP A 52 -2.29 26.38 7.51
CA ASP A 52 -1.44 25.35 8.12
C ASP A 52 -0.34 24.82 7.19
N HIS A 53 -0.01 25.57 6.14
CA HIS A 53 1.03 25.19 5.16
C HIS A 53 2.35 24.80 5.84
N GLN A 54 2.84 25.59 6.78
CA GLN A 54 4.10 25.32 7.47
C GLN A 54 4.05 24.04 8.32
N LYS A 55 2.91 23.75 8.93
CA LYS A 55 2.73 22.51 9.72
C LYS A 55 2.80 21.28 8.78
N LEU A 56 2.18 21.38 7.61
CA LEU A 56 2.21 20.31 6.63
C LEU A 56 3.65 20.03 6.13
N LEU A 57 4.41 21.11 5.83
CA LEU A 57 5.82 20.97 5.43
C LEU A 57 6.65 20.34 6.55
N ALA A 58 6.42 20.74 7.81
CA ALA A 58 7.12 20.18 8.96
C ALA A 58 6.80 18.69 9.15
N LEU A 59 5.55 18.29 8.87
CA LEU A 59 5.17 16.86 8.94
C LEU A 59 5.95 16.02 7.94
N GLY A 60 6.08 16.49 6.70
CA GLY A 60 6.75 15.73 5.64
C GLY A 60 8.26 15.90 5.60
N GLY A 61 8.75 17.13 5.74
CA GLY A 61 10.17 17.46 5.57
C GLY A 61 10.95 17.74 6.86
N GLY A 62 10.29 17.77 8.01
CA GLY A 62 10.94 18.06 9.29
C GLY A 62 11.70 16.87 9.88
N ALA A 63 12.48 17.14 10.92
CA ALA A 63 13.16 16.14 11.72
C ALA A 63 12.93 16.47 13.19
N TRP A 64 12.18 15.61 13.91
CA TRP A 64 11.77 15.90 15.29
C TRP A 64 12.67 15.27 16.33
N VAL A 65 13.09 14.02 16.13
CA VAL A 65 13.79 13.25 17.18
C VAL A 65 15.15 12.81 16.68
N PHE A 66 16.20 13.24 17.37
CA PHE A 66 17.59 12.88 17.08
C PHE A 66 18.03 13.17 15.63
N GLY A 67 17.41 14.17 14.96
CA GLY A 67 17.73 14.49 13.58
C GLY A 67 17.20 13.51 12.55
N ILE A 68 16.36 12.55 12.97
CA ILE A 68 15.74 11.57 12.05
C ILE A 68 14.58 12.24 11.32
N ALA A 69 14.52 12.08 10.00
CA ALA A 69 13.45 12.62 9.17
C ALA A 69 12.08 12.04 9.61
N ASN A 70 11.09 12.90 9.70
CA ASN A 70 9.75 12.53 10.17
C ASN A 70 9.14 11.35 9.39
N PRO A 71 9.25 11.24 8.05
CA PRO A 71 8.72 10.07 7.33
C PRO A 71 9.29 8.74 7.81
N VAL A 72 10.56 8.71 8.23
CA VAL A 72 11.19 7.49 8.76
C VAL A 72 10.54 7.09 10.10
N LEU A 73 10.29 8.08 10.97
CA LEU A 73 9.61 7.83 12.25
C LEU A 73 8.20 7.28 12.02
N TYR A 74 7.43 7.90 11.10
CA TYR A 74 6.08 7.41 10.78
C TYR A 74 6.12 6.00 10.23
N MET A 75 7.09 5.68 9.37
CA MET A 75 7.27 4.34 8.83
C MET A 75 7.51 3.32 9.96
N ILE A 76 8.40 3.64 10.89
CA ILE A 76 8.70 2.75 12.02
C ILE A 76 7.45 2.56 12.90
N ILE A 77 6.77 3.64 13.24
CA ILE A 77 5.55 3.59 14.07
C ILE A 77 4.48 2.73 13.39
N LEU A 78 4.21 2.98 12.10
CA LEU A 78 3.21 2.21 11.35
C LEU A 78 3.61 0.74 11.23
N ALA A 79 4.89 0.45 11.02
CA ALA A 79 5.38 -0.93 10.96
C ALA A 79 5.19 -1.66 12.29
N LEU A 80 5.46 -0.98 13.41
CA LEU A 80 5.25 -1.57 14.75
C LEU A 80 3.77 -1.81 15.02
N ILE A 81 2.91 -0.84 14.70
CA ILE A 81 1.45 -0.94 14.88
C ILE A 81 0.89 -2.10 14.03
N THR A 82 1.22 -2.13 12.73
CA THR A 82 0.72 -3.17 11.83
C THR A 82 1.28 -4.54 12.21
N GLY A 83 2.57 -4.61 12.58
CA GLY A 83 3.19 -5.83 13.07
C GLY A 83 2.49 -6.37 14.31
N PHE A 84 2.21 -5.49 15.27
CA PHE A 84 1.46 -5.85 16.48
C PHE A 84 0.06 -6.35 16.14
N ILE A 85 -0.67 -5.62 15.27
CA ILE A 85 -2.04 -6.00 14.87
C ILE A 85 -2.02 -7.40 14.21
N LEU A 86 -1.11 -7.63 13.26
CA LEU A 86 -1.04 -8.90 12.53
C LEU A 86 -0.67 -10.07 13.42
N ARG A 87 0.25 -9.87 14.37
CA ARG A 87 0.79 -10.97 15.18
C ARG A 87 -0.05 -11.28 16.42
N TRP A 88 -0.61 -10.23 17.08
CA TRP A 88 -1.17 -10.40 18.43
C TRP A 88 -2.69 -10.24 18.48
N THR A 89 -3.37 -9.76 17.42
CA THR A 89 -4.82 -9.55 17.48
C THR A 89 -5.62 -10.65 16.78
N LYS A 90 -6.92 -10.73 17.11
CA LYS A 90 -7.87 -11.60 16.41
C LYS A 90 -8.00 -11.21 14.93
N PHE A 91 -7.92 -9.92 14.64
CA PHE A 91 -7.99 -9.39 13.28
C PHE A 91 -6.86 -9.95 12.40
N GLY A 92 -5.62 -9.95 12.91
CA GLY A 92 -4.48 -10.53 12.19
C GLY A 92 -4.68 -12.02 11.92
N ARG A 93 -5.13 -12.78 12.93
CA ARG A 93 -5.39 -14.21 12.75
C ARG A 93 -6.45 -14.47 11.67
N HIS A 94 -7.52 -13.66 11.65
CA HIS A 94 -8.56 -13.76 10.61
C HIS A 94 -7.99 -13.46 9.21
N ILE A 95 -7.11 -12.43 9.08
CA ILE A 95 -6.47 -12.09 7.81
C ILE A 95 -5.68 -13.31 7.27
N PHE A 96 -4.85 -13.93 8.11
CA PHE A 96 -4.06 -15.10 7.70
C PHE A 96 -4.94 -16.30 7.37
N ALA A 97 -6.02 -16.53 8.14
CA ALA A 97 -6.97 -17.61 7.87
C ALA A 97 -7.65 -17.42 6.50
N ILE A 98 -8.13 -16.21 6.20
CA ILE A 98 -8.77 -15.89 4.92
C ILE A 98 -7.76 -16.05 3.76
N GLY A 99 -6.53 -15.57 3.98
CA GLY A 99 -5.47 -15.69 2.96
C GLY A 99 -5.04 -17.13 2.70
N GLY A 100 -5.15 -18.01 3.69
CA GLY A 100 -4.84 -19.43 3.54
C GLY A 100 -5.94 -20.20 2.80
N ASN A 101 -7.18 -20.07 3.24
CA ASN A 101 -8.34 -20.67 2.57
C ASN A 101 -9.61 -19.92 3.00
N GLU A 102 -10.12 -19.11 2.11
CA GLU A 102 -11.29 -18.25 2.37
C GLU A 102 -12.55 -19.09 2.67
N HIS A 103 -12.73 -20.19 1.94
CA HIS A 103 -13.89 -21.06 2.13
C HIS A 103 -13.86 -21.70 3.52
N ALA A 104 -12.71 -22.27 3.90
CA ALA A 104 -12.53 -22.86 5.23
C ALA A 104 -12.72 -21.81 6.35
N ALA A 105 -12.20 -20.60 6.16
CA ALA A 105 -12.37 -19.51 7.11
C ALA A 105 -13.85 -19.16 7.31
N THR A 106 -14.63 -19.16 6.24
CA THR A 106 -16.08 -18.91 6.30
C THR A 106 -16.78 -20.00 7.13
N LEU A 107 -16.43 -21.27 6.90
CA LEU A 107 -17.02 -22.41 7.61
C LEU A 107 -16.71 -22.39 9.12
N THR A 108 -15.57 -21.81 9.51
CA THR A 108 -15.20 -21.66 10.92
C THR A 108 -15.77 -20.40 11.58
N GLY A 109 -16.67 -19.68 10.89
CA GLY A 109 -17.37 -18.52 11.45
C GLY A 109 -16.60 -17.20 11.38
N VAL A 110 -15.50 -17.13 10.61
CA VAL A 110 -14.79 -15.88 10.40
C VAL A 110 -15.66 -14.94 9.56
N PRO A 111 -15.87 -13.66 9.98
CA PRO A 111 -16.68 -12.71 9.22
C PRO A 111 -15.90 -12.16 8.01
N VAL A 112 -15.69 -13.00 7.00
CA VAL A 112 -14.79 -12.77 5.86
C VAL A 112 -15.08 -11.44 5.17
N LYS A 113 -16.37 -11.14 4.89
CA LYS A 113 -16.75 -9.90 4.18
C LYS A 113 -16.34 -8.65 4.94
N GLN A 114 -16.60 -8.62 6.26
CA GLN A 114 -16.26 -7.48 7.10
C GLN A 114 -14.74 -7.28 7.18
N ILE A 115 -13.99 -8.38 7.34
CA ILE A 115 -12.52 -8.35 7.38
C ILE A 115 -11.96 -7.81 6.06
N LYS A 116 -12.50 -8.26 4.91
CA LYS A 116 -12.07 -7.75 3.59
C LYS A 116 -12.28 -6.23 3.48
N VAL A 117 -13.47 -5.74 3.84
CA VAL A 117 -13.75 -4.29 3.80
C VAL A 117 -12.76 -3.54 4.70
N ALA A 118 -12.54 -4.03 5.94
CA ALA A 118 -11.60 -3.39 6.88
C ALA A 118 -10.18 -3.35 6.31
N VAL A 119 -9.72 -4.41 5.65
CA VAL A 119 -8.38 -4.46 5.02
C VAL A 119 -8.27 -3.39 3.92
N TYR A 120 -9.28 -3.26 3.05
CA TYR A 120 -9.28 -2.21 2.00
C TYR A 120 -9.31 -0.80 2.60
N MET A 121 -10.04 -0.60 3.71
CA MET A 121 -10.08 0.69 4.42
C MET A 121 -8.70 1.02 5.02
N ILE A 122 -8.06 0.04 5.67
CA ILE A 122 -6.72 0.22 6.27
C ILE A 122 -5.69 0.53 5.16
N SER A 123 -5.75 -0.20 4.05
CA SER A 123 -4.86 0.04 2.91
C SER A 123 -5.04 1.46 2.36
N ALA A 124 -6.28 1.89 2.14
CA ALA A 124 -6.58 3.23 1.63
C ALA A 124 -6.18 4.32 2.64
N LEU A 125 -6.39 4.09 3.94
CA LEU A 125 -5.94 5.00 5.00
C LEU A 125 -4.42 5.16 4.96
N SER A 126 -3.70 4.06 4.85
CA SER A 126 -2.22 4.08 4.77
C SER A 126 -1.74 4.86 3.54
N ALA A 127 -2.41 4.66 2.39
CA ALA A 127 -2.12 5.41 1.17
C ALA A 127 -2.40 6.91 1.34
N GLY A 128 -3.51 7.27 2.00
CA GLY A 128 -3.86 8.66 2.28
C GLY A 128 -2.83 9.32 3.20
N LEU A 129 -2.36 8.61 4.24
CA LEU A 129 -1.31 9.11 5.13
C LEU A 129 -0.01 9.31 4.36
N ALA A 130 0.38 8.33 3.52
CA ALA A 130 1.58 8.44 2.69
C ALA A 130 1.50 9.64 1.74
N GLY A 131 0.33 9.90 1.14
CA GLY A 131 0.10 11.06 0.29
C GLY A 131 0.29 12.38 1.03
N ILE A 132 -0.24 12.49 2.26
CA ILE A 132 -0.07 13.69 3.10
C ILE A 132 1.42 13.92 3.42
N ILE A 133 2.12 12.87 3.84
CA ILE A 133 3.56 12.94 4.17
C ILE A 133 4.36 13.34 2.92
N GLN A 134 4.06 12.74 1.77
CA GLN A 134 4.75 13.04 0.52
C GLN A 134 4.50 14.48 0.06
N THR A 135 3.26 14.97 0.21
CA THR A 135 2.91 16.36 -0.07
C THR A 135 3.72 17.31 0.81
N GLY A 136 3.81 17.03 2.11
CA GLY A 136 4.62 17.82 3.04
C GLY A 136 6.11 17.80 2.71
N TRP A 137 6.61 16.66 2.27
CA TRP A 137 8.02 16.52 1.89
C TRP A 137 8.37 17.28 0.61
N LEU A 138 7.49 17.24 -0.40
CA LEU A 138 7.71 17.90 -1.69
C LEU A 138 7.37 19.39 -1.66
N GLY A 139 6.48 19.83 -0.75
CA GLY A 139 6.00 21.20 -0.68
C GLY A 139 5.07 21.58 -1.83
N ALA A 140 4.68 20.62 -2.65
CA ALA A 140 3.81 20.84 -3.81
C ALA A 140 3.07 19.55 -4.16
N VAL A 141 1.87 19.69 -4.73
CA VAL A 141 1.11 18.56 -5.27
C VAL A 141 0.93 18.75 -6.77
N THR A 142 1.40 17.76 -7.52
CA THR A 142 1.15 17.67 -8.95
C THR A 142 0.14 16.57 -9.24
N THR A 143 -0.54 16.67 -10.37
CA THR A 143 -1.52 15.66 -10.79
C THR A 143 -0.90 14.29 -11.07
N ASN A 144 0.42 14.26 -11.34
CA ASN A 144 1.17 13.02 -11.60
C ASN A 144 1.79 12.42 -10.34
N LEU A 145 1.55 13.03 -9.17
CA LEU A 145 2.11 12.52 -7.91
C LEU A 145 1.61 11.09 -7.66
N GLY A 146 2.54 10.19 -7.34
CA GLY A 146 2.23 8.80 -7.07
C GLY A 146 2.08 7.89 -8.30
N THR A 147 2.24 8.43 -9.52
CA THR A 147 2.14 7.59 -10.73
C THR A 147 3.24 6.53 -10.73
N GLY A 148 2.85 5.26 -10.93
CA GLY A 148 3.76 4.12 -10.92
C GLY A 148 4.13 3.60 -9.53
N MET A 149 3.71 4.27 -8.45
CA MET A 149 3.97 3.79 -7.09
C MET A 149 3.26 2.48 -6.80
N GLU A 150 2.14 2.21 -7.47
CA GLU A 150 1.39 0.96 -7.32
C GLU A 150 2.27 -0.26 -7.62
N LEU A 151 3.01 -0.23 -8.72
CA LEU A 151 3.91 -1.33 -9.08
C LEU A 151 5.09 -1.44 -8.11
N GLN A 152 5.61 -0.30 -7.64
CA GLN A 152 6.71 -0.27 -6.67
C GLN A 152 6.28 -0.87 -5.32
N VAL A 153 5.06 -0.56 -4.86
CA VAL A 153 4.53 -1.10 -3.61
C VAL A 153 4.29 -2.61 -3.74
N ILE A 154 3.71 -3.07 -4.86
CA ILE A 154 3.54 -4.51 -5.12
C ILE A 154 4.90 -5.21 -5.10
N ALA A 155 5.89 -4.67 -5.81
CA ALA A 155 7.24 -5.23 -5.83
C ALA A 155 7.84 -5.31 -4.42
N ALA A 156 7.72 -4.22 -3.66
CA ALA A 156 8.25 -4.15 -2.29
C ALA A 156 7.59 -5.19 -1.36
N THR A 157 6.27 -5.38 -1.48
CA THR A 157 5.56 -6.36 -0.65
C THR A 157 5.94 -7.80 -1.03
N VAL A 158 6.07 -8.10 -2.31
CA VAL A 158 6.46 -9.44 -2.79
C VAL A 158 7.90 -9.77 -2.38
N ILE A 159 8.83 -8.83 -2.61
CA ILE A 159 10.24 -8.98 -2.20
C ILE A 159 10.33 -9.09 -0.66
N GLY A 160 9.44 -8.39 0.06
CA GLY A 160 9.33 -8.48 1.52
C GLY A 160 8.75 -9.80 2.04
N GLY A 161 8.41 -10.73 1.14
CA GLY A 161 7.94 -12.07 1.51
C GLY A 161 6.43 -12.22 1.60
N ALA A 162 5.66 -11.23 1.13
CA ALA A 162 4.21 -11.39 1.05
C ALA A 162 3.85 -12.26 -0.17
N ASN A 163 3.08 -13.31 0.07
CA ASN A 163 2.60 -14.17 -1.01
C ASN A 163 1.38 -13.51 -1.67
N LEU A 164 1.45 -13.32 -2.98
CA LEU A 164 0.33 -12.74 -3.76
C LEU A 164 -0.92 -13.62 -3.73
N ALA A 165 -0.74 -14.93 -3.51
CA ALA A 165 -1.87 -15.86 -3.35
C ALA A 165 -2.48 -15.81 -1.93
N GLY A 166 -1.84 -15.12 -0.99
CA GLY A 166 -2.34 -14.93 0.38
C GLY A 166 -1.72 -15.88 1.41
N GLY A 167 -2.07 -15.67 2.66
CA GLY A 167 -1.77 -16.57 3.78
C GLY A 167 -0.40 -16.43 4.42
N VAL A 168 0.58 -15.81 3.76
CA VAL A 168 1.97 -15.64 4.29
C VAL A 168 2.48 -14.23 3.98
N GLY A 169 3.27 -13.62 4.91
CA GLY A 169 3.89 -12.32 4.68
C GLY A 169 4.93 -11.95 5.73
N THR A 170 6.01 -11.33 5.23
CA THR A 170 7.09 -10.76 6.07
C THR A 170 7.54 -9.42 5.49
N UNK A 171 8.27 -8.55 6.10
CA UNK A 171 8.55 -7.26 5.65
C UNK A 171 9.99 -7.09 5.27
N UNK A 172 10.49 -6.53 4.33
CA UNK A 172 11.75 -6.05 3.97
C UNK A 172 11.70 -4.97 2.96
N UNK A 173 12.44 -4.05 2.89
CA UNK A 173 12.53 -3.06 1.96
C UNK A 173 13.85 -3.03 1.32
N ILE A 174 14.01 -3.37 0.18
CA ILE A 174 15.25 -3.41 -0.66
C ILE A 174 15.39 -2.19 -1.59
N ARG A 175 14.32 -1.40 -1.72
CA ARG A 175 14.25 -0.29 -2.69
C ARG A 175 15.41 0.71 -2.61
N ASN A 176 15.87 1.02 -1.40
CA ASN A 176 16.92 2.04 -1.21
C ASN A 176 18.32 1.57 -1.70
N SER A 177 18.52 0.26 -1.74
CA SER A 177 19.80 -0.33 -2.16
C SER A 177 20.13 -0.04 -3.63
N LEU A 178 19.13 -0.04 -4.49
CA LEU A 178 19.32 0.21 -5.93
C LEU A 178 19.77 1.66 -6.20
N GLY A 179 19.24 2.60 -5.43
CA GLY A 179 19.67 4.01 -5.54
C GLY A 179 21.11 4.19 -5.05
N LEU A 180 21.48 3.53 -3.96
CA LEU A 180 22.83 3.60 -3.39
C LEU A 180 23.89 2.98 -4.29
N LEU A 181 23.50 2.01 -5.13
CA LEU A 181 24.41 1.38 -6.10
C LEU A 181 24.63 2.23 -7.36
N GLY A 182 24.05 3.44 -7.41
CA GLY A 182 24.26 4.36 -8.54
C GLY A 182 23.54 3.94 -9.83
N ILE A 183 22.55 3.06 -9.72
CA ILE A 183 21.78 2.59 -10.87
C ILE A 183 20.89 3.73 -11.37
N ASN A 184 21.01 4.06 -12.64
CA ASN A 184 20.24 5.12 -13.30
C ASN A 184 18.74 4.88 -13.09
N ALA A 185 18.02 5.95 -12.75
CA ALA A 185 16.57 5.90 -12.45
C ALA A 185 15.75 5.26 -13.58
N PHE A 186 16.20 5.38 -14.83
CA PHE A 186 15.51 4.77 -15.98
C PHE A 186 15.51 3.23 -15.94
N TRP A 187 16.53 2.62 -15.33
CA TRP A 187 16.63 1.17 -15.21
C TRP A 187 15.88 0.61 -14.00
N GLN A 188 15.47 1.47 -13.06
CA GLN A 188 14.78 1.02 -11.84
C GLN A 188 13.50 0.26 -12.15
N GLY A 189 12.71 0.74 -13.14
CA GLY A 189 11.49 0.06 -13.57
C GLY A 189 11.75 -1.36 -14.09
N THR A 190 12.84 -1.54 -14.86
CA THR A 190 13.23 -2.85 -15.40
C THR A 190 13.61 -3.83 -14.28
N PHE A 191 14.40 -3.34 -13.29
CA PHE A 191 14.79 -4.18 -12.15
C PHE A 191 13.60 -4.55 -11.27
N ILE A 192 12.69 -3.59 -11.03
CA ILE A 192 11.48 -3.82 -10.24
C ILE A 192 10.58 -4.85 -10.94
N GLY A 193 10.31 -4.66 -12.24
CA GLY A 193 9.49 -5.59 -13.03
C GLY A 193 10.10 -6.98 -13.07
N GLY A 194 11.43 -7.05 -13.29
CA GLY A 194 12.16 -8.31 -13.28
C GLY A 194 12.07 -9.03 -11.93
N ALA A 195 12.22 -8.29 -10.84
CA ALA A 195 12.13 -8.85 -9.48
C ALA A 195 10.73 -9.42 -9.20
N ILE A 196 9.67 -8.73 -9.65
CA ILE A 196 8.28 -9.22 -9.50
C ILE A 196 8.13 -10.56 -10.26
N ILE A 197 8.56 -10.61 -11.53
CA ILE A 197 8.44 -11.80 -12.37
C ILE A 197 9.21 -12.97 -11.73
N LEU A 198 10.44 -12.72 -11.27
CA LEU A 198 11.25 -13.76 -10.63
C LEU A 198 10.61 -14.24 -9.33
N ALA A 199 10.08 -13.33 -8.50
CA ALA A 199 9.42 -13.69 -7.24
C ALA A 199 8.20 -14.58 -7.49
N VAL A 200 7.36 -14.23 -8.46
CA VAL A 200 6.17 -15.00 -8.83
C VAL A 200 6.59 -16.39 -9.39
N LEU A 201 7.63 -16.41 -10.21
CA LEU A 201 8.15 -17.67 -10.77
C LEU A 201 8.66 -18.61 -9.67
N PHE A 202 9.45 -18.07 -8.72
CA PHE A 202 9.94 -18.84 -7.57
C PHE A 202 8.79 -19.39 -6.71
N ASP A 203 7.77 -18.58 -6.47
CA ASP A 203 6.61 -19.01 -5.68
C ASP A 203 5.87 -20.15 -6.39
N ARG A 204 5.71 -20.03 -7.71
CA ARG A 204 5.05 -21.08 -8.50
C ARG A 204 5.83 -22.40 -8.49
N ILE A 205 7.16 -22.33 -8.65
CA ILE A 205 8.03 -23.50 -8.62
C ILE A 205 7.96 -24.17 -7.24
N ARG A 206 8.01 -23.38 -6.17
CA ARG A 206 7.94 -23.89 -4.80
C ARG A 206 6.60 -24.58 -4.52
N ASN A 207 5.50 -24.02 -5.01
CA ASN A 207 4.17 -24.59 -4.80
C ASN A 207 3.98 -25.89 -5.62
N PHE A 208 4.57 -25.98 -6.82
CA PHE A 208 4.55 -27.21 -7.63
C PHE A 208 5.21 -28.38 -6.87
N ARG A 209 6.34 -28.12 -6.20
CA ARG A 209 7.08 -29.15 -5.44
C ARG A 209 6.37 -29.60 -4.15
N ARG A 210 5.33 -28.90 -3.70
CA ARG A 210 4.58 -29.27 -2.49
C ARG A 210 3.31 -30.09 -2.80
N SER A 211 2.93 -30.21 -4.07
CA SER A 211 1.73 -30.95 -4.48
C SER A 211 2.07 -32.40 -4.93
N ASP A 212 3.34 -32.75 -5.00
CA ASP A 212 3.85 -34.11 -5.18
C ASP A 212 4.25 -34.71 -3.82
#